data_4b38dca840d994506df6eb5b8a7a3b75
#
_entry.id   4b38dca840d994506df6eb5b8a7a3b75
#
_cell.length_a   1.000
_cell.length_b   1.000
_cell.length_c   1.000
_cell.angle_alpha   90.00
_cell.angle_beta   90.00
_cell.angle_gamma   90.00
#
_symmetry.space_group_name_H-M   'P 1'
#
loop_
_entity.id
_entity.type
_entity.pdbx_description
1 polymer ?
#
loop_
_entity_poly.entity_id
_entity_poly.type
_entity_poly.pdbx_seq_one_letter_code
_entity_poly.pdbx_strand_id
1 'polypeptide(L)'
;MQTNTTPIPHPTHPPDRAPVPAELLETVARALAAALIPAPRQPEPPPPKDPDFLTAAQLAARLGISRETVRRLATAGTLPHTVVCRGARKTTRRFPRRFADEFAVSGQDADGLAGFAAAWRARVTAPGR
;
A
#
# COMPACT_ATOMS: atom_id res chain seq x y z
N MET A 1 18.38 78.54 13.16
CA MET A 1 18.14 77.09 13.25
C MET A 1 17.62 76.64 11.91
N GLN A 2 18.51 76.03 11.10
CA GLN A 2 18.12 75.51 9.78
C GLN A 2 17.75 74.06 9.95
N THR A 3 16.48 73.71 9.70
CA THR A 3 15.99 72.34 9.65
C THR A 3 16.37 71.74 8.30
N ASN A 4 17.36 70.89 8.29
CA ASN A 4 17.82 70.17 7.12
C ASN A 4 16.80 69.03 6.85
N THR A 5 15.81 69.27 5.99
CA THR A 5 14.87 68.25 5.52
C THR A 5 15.56 67.46 4.40
N THR A 6 16.07 66.30 4.70
CA THR A 6 16.63 65.38 3.71
C THR A 6 15.47 64.76 2.94
N PRO A 7 15.37 64.88 1.61
CA PRO A 7 14.32 64.25 0.84
C PRO A 7 14.51 62.73 0.86
N ILE A 8 13.47 62.02 1.31
CA ILE A 8 13.42 60.57 1.27
C ILE A 8 13.38 60.15 -0.21
N PRO A 9 14.31 59.32 -0.68
CA PRO A 9 14.21 58.77 -2.05
C PRO A 9 12.97 57.90 -2.15
N HIS A 10 12.09 58.22 -3.07
CA HIS A 10 10.94 57.38 -3.41
C HIS A 10 11.44 56.00 -3.86
N PRO A 11 10.84 54.92 -3.40
CA PRO A 11 11.19 53.58 -3.87
C PRO A 11 10.95 53.53 -5.37
N THR A 12 12.02 53.27 -6.09
CA THR A 12 12.00 53.02 -7.52
C THR A 12 10.99 51.88 -7.80
N HIS A 13 10.04 52.16 -8.64
CA HIS A 13 9.06 51.23 -9.13
C HIS A 13 9.75 49.92 -9.50
N PRO A 14 9.25 48.75 -9.06
CA PRO A 14 9.86 47.49 -9.45
C PRO A 14 9.84 47.38 -10.97
N PRO A 15 10.90 46.83 -11.58
CA PRO A 15 10.97 46.71 -13.01
C PRO A 15 9.75 45.95 -13.49
N ASP A 16 9.11 46.49 -14.51
CA ASP A 16 8.02 45.88 -15.24
C ASP A 16 8.29 44.37 -15.38
N ARG A 17 7.49 43.58 -14.71
CA ARG A 17 7.52 42.13 -14.92
C ARG A 17 7.20 41.93 -16.38
N ALA A 18 8.21 41.57 -17.16
CA ALA A 18 8.02 41.16 -18.52
C ALA A 18 6.84 40.14 -18.58
N PRO A 19 5.85 40.34 -19.44
CA PRO A 19 4.75 39.42 -19.53
C PRO A 19 5.30 38.04 -19.85
N VAL A 20 5.02 37.09 -19.00
CA VAL A 20 5.40 35.69 -19.23
C VAL A 20 4.73 35.27 -20.53
N PRO A 21 5.46 34.81 -21.57
CA PRO A 21 4.85 34.41 -22.82
C PRO A 21 3.83 33.28 -22.53
N ALA A 22 2.64 33.38 -23.13
CA ALA A 22 1.55 32.42 -22.94
C ALA A 22 1.98 30.98 -23.25
N GLU A 23 2.95 30.81 -24.13
CA GLU A 23 3.57 29.51 -24.44
C GLU A 23 4.23 28.82 -23.24
N LEU A 24 4.88 29.57 -22.35
CA LEU A 24 5.45 29.03 -21.13
C LEU A 24 4.38 28.62 -20.13
N LEU A 25 3.27 29.33 -20.05
CA LEU A 25 2.13 28.96 -19.20
C LEU A 25 1.46 27.67 -19.69
N GLU A 26 1.31 27.49 -20.99
CA GLU A 26 0.79 26.25 -21.56
C GLU A 26 1.73 25.06 -21.33
N THR A 27 3.03 25.24 -21.44
CA THR A 27 4.01 24.19 -21.19
C THR A 27 3.99 23.76 -19.72
N VAL A 28 3.90 24.69 -18.78
CA VAL A 28 3.80 24.40 -17.34
C VAL A 28 2.45 23.71 -17.01
N ALA A 29 1.36 24.19 -17.61
CA ALA A 29 0.05 23.58 -17.41
C ALA A 29 0.02 22.13 -17.97
N ARG A 30 0.65 21.88 -19.10
CA ARG A 30 0.79 20.53 -19.65
C ARG A 30 1.65 19.62 -18.78
N ALA A 31 2.77 20.12 -18.26
CA ALA A 31 3.62 19.36 -17.36
C ALA A 31 2.92 19.02 -16.05
N LEU A 32 2.15 19.96 -15.48
CA LEU A 32 1.32 19.74 -14.30
C LEU A 32 0.18 18.74 -14.56
N ALA A 33 -0.48 18.83 -15.69
CA ALA A 33 -1.52 17.87 -16.09
C ALA A 33 -0.95 16.46 -16.27
N ALA A 34 0.25 16.33 -16.86
CA ALA A 34 0.94 15.04 -17.00
C ALA A 34 1.38 14.45 -15.65
N ALA A 35 1.73 15.30 -14.66
CA ALA A 35 2.08 14.87 -13.31
C ALA A 35 0.85 14.47 -12.47
N LEU A 36 -0.33 15.02 -12.78
CA LEU A 36 -1.60 14.71 -12.11
C LEU A 36 -2.31 13.49 -12.70
N ILE A 37 -1.96 13.03 -13.89
CA ILE A 37 -2.42 11.74 -14.39
C ILE A 37 -1.74 10.68 -13.53
N PRO A 38 -2.50 9.91 -12.70
CA PRO A 38 -1.88 8.80 -12.00
C PRO A 38 -1.23 7.92 -13.07
N ALA A 39 0.08 7.70 -12.93
CA ALA A 39 0.80 6.79 -13.79
C ALA A 39 -0.06 5.52 -13.92
N PRO A 40 -0.34 4.99 -15.13
CA PRO A 40 -1.11 3.77 -15.27
C PRO A 40 -0.45 2.79 -14.33
N ARG A 41 -1.22 2.32 -13.32
CA ARG A 41 -0.73 1.27 -12.43
C ARG A 41 -0.31 0.17 -13.36
N GLN A 42 1.00 0.00 -13.50
CA GLN A 42 1.52 -1.16 -14.21
C GLN A 42 0.78 -2.35 -13.60
N PRO A 43 0.13 -3.20 -14.41
CA PRO A 43 -0.50 -4.39 -13.89
C PRO A 43 0.57 -5.06 -13.05
N GLU A 44 0.31 -5.20 -11.73
CA GLU A 44 1.23 -5.92 -10.85
C GLU A 44 1.53 -7.23 -11.57
N PRO A 45 2.82 -7.58 -11.78
CA PRO A 45 3.15 -8.85 -12.41
C PRO A 45 2.34 -9.91 -11.68
N PRO A 46 1.64 -10.80 -12.40
CA PRO A 46 0.82 -11.81 -11.76
C PRO A 46 1.67 -12.48 -10.70
N PRO A 47 1.20 -12.56 -9.45
CA PRO A 47 1.98 -13.16 -8.38
C PRO A 47 2.43 -14.54 -8.86
N PRO A 48 3.69 -14.93 -8.63
CA PRO A 48 4.18 -16.23 -9.03
C PRO A 48 3.13 -17.26 -8.56
N LYS A 49 2.63 -18.03 -9.48
CA LYS A 49 1.58 -19.03 -9.25
C LYS A 49 2.25 -20.21 -8.52
N ASP A 50 2.59 -20.01 -7.26
CA ASP A 50 2.89 -21.13 -6.40
C ASP A 50 1.54 -21.80 -6.08
N PRO A 51 1.24 -22.97 -6.65
CA PRO A 51 -0.07 -23.60 -6.51
C PRO A 51 -0.44 -23.90 -5.06
N ASP A 52 0.56 -23.98 -4.19
CA ASP A 52 0.42 -24.35 -2.79
C ASP A 52 0.31 -23.17 -1.82
N PHE A 53 0.56 -21.95 -2.30
CA PHE A 53 0.54 -20.76 -1.46
C PHE A 53 -0.31 -19.63 -2.02
N LEU A 54 -0.99 -18.92 -1.13
CA LEU A 54 -1.83 -17.77 -1.43
C LEU A 54 -1.17 -16.47 -0.94
N THR A 55 -1.44 -15.38 -1.65
CA THR A 55 -1.16 -14.03 -1.16
C THR A 55 -2.21 -13.59 -0.15
N ALA A 56 -1.94 -12.54 0.64
CA ALA A 56 -2.91 -11.98 1.57
C ALA A 56 -4.21 -11.52 0.88
N ALA A 57 -4.12 -11.04 -0.36
CA ALA A 57 -5.29 -10.63 -1.13
C ALA A 57 -6.14 -11.83 -1.57
N GLN A 58 -5.50 -12.90 -2.04
CA GLN A 58 -6.18 -14.14 -2.45
C GLN A 58 -6.82 -14.84 -1.26
N LEU A 59 -6.12 -14.87 -0.12
CA LEU A 59 -6.68 -15.43 1.12
C LEU A 59 -7.88 -14.62 1.60
N ALA A 60 -7.80 -13.29 1.60
CA ALA A 60 -8.88 -12.39 1.99
C ALA A 60 -10.15 -12.63 1.14
N ALA A 61 -9.97 -12.75 -0.18
CA ALA A 61 -11.08 -13.04 -1.10
C ALA A 61 -11.73 -14.40 -0.82
N ARG A 62 -10.94 -15.42 -0.50
CA ARG A 62 -11.47 -16.77 -0.18
C ARG A 62 -12.18 -16.85 1.16
N LEU A 63 -11.68 -16.12 2.15
CA LEU A 63 -12.26 -16.11 3.49
C LEU A 63 -13.41 -15.10 3.63
N GLY A 64 -13.67 -14.27 2.62
CA GLY A 64 -14.69 -13.22 2.69
C GLY A 64 -14.37 -12.09 3.68
N ILE A 65 -13.10 -11.89 4.03
CA ILE A 65 -12.64 -10.87 4.97
C ILE A 65 -11.75 -9.82 4.30
N SER A 66 -11.50 -8.69 4.98
CA SER A 66 -10.63 -7.65 4.42
C SER A 66 -9.16 -8.07 4.40
N ARG A 67 -8.42 -7.59 3.42
CA ARG A 67 -6.97 -7.79 3.34
C ARG A 67 -6.24 -7.30 4.59
N GLU A 68 -6.73 -6.22 5.19
CA GLU A 68 -6.16 -5.66 6.41
C GLU A 68 -6.38 -6.58 7.62
N THR A 69 -7.56 -7.20 7.71
CA THR A 69 -7.84 -8.22 8.73
C THR A 69 -6.88 -9.41 8.61
N VAL A 70 -6.64 -9.91 7.38
CA VAL A 70 -5.65 -10.97 7.14
C VAL A 70 -4.26 -10.55 7.61
N ARG A 71 -3.84 -9.33 7.31
CA ARG A 71 -2.52 -8.82 7.74
C ARG A 71 -2.39 -8.72 9.25
N ARG A 72 -3.43 -8.21 9.91
CA ARG A 72 -3.49 -8.09 11.38
C ARG A 72 -3.42 -9.47 12.04
N LEU A 73 -4.22 -10.42 11.59
CA LEU A 73 -4.21 -11.79 12.12
C LEU A 73 -2.88 -12.52 11.86
N ALA A 74 -2.26 -12.28 10.70
CA ALA A 74 -0.94 -12.81 10.40
C ALA A 74 0.14 -12.20 11.28
N THR A 75 0.07 -10.89 11.56
CA THR A 75 1.01 -10.20 12.46
C THR A 75 0.84 -10.68 13.90
N ALA A 76 -0.38 -10.91 14.35
CA ALA A 76 -0.68 -11.50 15.65
C ALA A 76 -0.28 -12.99 15.76
N GLY A 77 0.15 -13.61 14.64
CA GLY A 77 0.50 -15.04 14.63
C GLY A 77 -0.70 -15.98 14.67
N THR A 78 -1.91 -15.47 14.52
CA THR A 78 -3.14 -16.27 14.52
C THR A 78 -3.25 -17.11 13.25
N LEU A 79 -2.91 -16.55 12.08
CA LEU A 79 -2.94 -17.28 10.81
C LEU A 79 -1.62 -18.00 10.52
N PRO A 80 -1.67 -19.25 10.02
CA PRO A 80 -0.48 -19.94 9.56
C PRO A 80 0.06 -19.21 8.32
N HIS A 81 1.31 -18.80 8.36
CA HIS A 81 1.96 -18.13 7.24
C HIS A 81 3.46 -18.40 7.20
N THR A 82 4.03 -18.35 6.01
CA THR A 82 5.47 -18.40 5.79
C THR A 82 5.96 -17.03 5.33
N VAL A 83 7.05 -16.57 5.90
CA VAL A 83 7.71 -15.33 5.48
C VAL A 83 8.67 -15.66 4.34
N VAL A 84 8.34 -15.20 3.13
CA VAL A 84 9.15 -15.47 1.94
C VAL A 84 10.26 -14.44 1.78
N CYS A 85 9.99 -13.18 2.14
CA CYS A 85 10.97 -12.11 2.04
C CYS A 85 10.84 -11.13 3.20
N ARG A 86 11.96 -10.85 3.86
CA ARG A 86 12.11 -9.76 4.84
C ARG A 86 12.90 -8.65 4.18
N GLY A 87 12.21 -7.71 3.51
CA GLY A 87 12.83 -6.46 3.08
C GLY A 87 12.87 -5.43 4.21
N ALA A 88 13.74 -4.42 4.10
CA ALA A 88 13.87 -3.34 5.08
C ALA A 88 12.56 -2.58 5.34
N ARG A 89 11.64 -2.56 4.38
CA ARG A 89 10.36 -1.84 4.45
C ARG A 89 9.12 -2.71 4.25
N LYS A 90 9.27 -3.96 3.81
CA LYS A 90 8.12 -4.80 3.46
C LYS A 90 8.42 -6.27 3.75
N THR A 91 7.56 -6.87 4.54
CA THR A 91 7.56 -8.31 4.78
C THR A 91 6.52 -8.97 3.88
N THR A 92 6.95 -9.89 3.02
CA THR A 92 6.04 -10.65 2.17
C THR A 92 5.70 -11.97 2.85
N ARG A 93 4.42 -12.17 3.11
CA ARG A 93 3.88 -13.39 3.73
C ARG A 93 3.13 -14.20 2.70
N ARG A 94 3.25 -15.52 2.78
CA ARG A 94 2.50 -16.49 2.00
C ARG A 94 1.70 -17.39 2.92
N PHE A 95 0.52 -17.75 2.49
CA PHE A 95 -0.43 -18.55 3.28
C PHE A 95 -0.65 -19.89 2.61
N PRO A 96 -0.63 -21.02 3.35
CA PRO A 96 -0.87 -22.33 2.77
C PRO A 96 -2.27 -22.39 2.14
N ARG A 97 -2.37 -22.81 0.90
CA ARG A 97 -3.64 -22.95 0.19
C ARG A 97 -4.56 -23.95 0.89
N ARG A 98 -4.01 -25.07 1.36
CA ARG A 98 -4.75 -26.10 2.10
C ARG A 98 -5.50 -25.54 3.30
N PHE A 99 -4.91 -24.59 4.02
CA PHE A 99 -5.59 -23.93 5.13
C PHE A 99 -6.87 -23.22 4.68
N ALA A 100 -6.80 -22.47 3.56
CA ALA A 100 -7.96 -21.76 3.05
C ALA A 100 -9.03 -22.70 2.50
N ASP A 101 -8.63 -23.79 1.85
CA ASP A 101 -9.54 -24.79 1.30
C ASP A 101 -10.25 -25.58 2.42
N GLU A 102 -9.53 -26.00 3.45
CA GLU A 102 -10.12 -26.69 4.62
C GLU A 102 -11.04 -25.76 5.41
N PHE A 103 -10.69 -24.49 5.57
CA PHE A 103 -11.56 -23.52 6.23
C PHE A 103 -12.87 -23.31 5.45
N ALA A 104 -12.79 -23.14 4.12
CA ALA A 104 -13.96 -22.97 3.27
C ALA A 104 -14.91 -24.20 3.34
N VAL A 105 -14.36 -25.40 3.46
CA VAL A 105 -15.15 -26.64 3.59
C VAL A 105 -15.75 -26.79 4.99
N SER A 106 -15.10 -26.23 6.03
CA SER A 106 -15.57 -26.34 7.41
C SER A 106 -16.85 -25.58 7.70
N GLY A 107 -17.25 -24.65 6.79
CA GLY A 107 -18.46 -23.83 6.94
C GLY A 107 -18.42 -22.88 8.14
N GLN A 108 -17.23 -22.59 8.67
CA GLN A 108 -17.07 -21.68 9.80
C GLN A 108 -17.06 -20.22 9.34
N ASP A 109 -17.69 -19.38 10.12
CA ASP A 109 -17.68 -17.94 9.92
C ASP A 109 -16.31 -17.33 10.28
N ALA A 110 -16.11 -16.08 9.89
CA ALA A 110 -14.87 -15.33 10.17
C ALA A 110 -14.51 -15.30 11.67
N ASP A 111 -15.49 -15.36 12.56
CA ASP A 111 -15.29 -15.41 14.02
C ASP A 111 -14.66 -16.74 14.47
N GLY A 112 -14.94 -17.83 13.78
CA GLY A 112 -14.33 -19.14 14.03
C GLY A 112 -12.90 -19.31 13.52
N LEU A 113 -12.42 -18.35 12.71
CA LEU A 113 -11.13 -18.43 12.03
C LEU A 113 -9.94 -18.62 12.98
N ALA A 114 -9.93 -17.95 14.12
CA ALA A 114 -8.85 -18.05 15.10
C ALA A 114 -8.76 -19.45 15.71
N GLY A 115 -9.90 -20.00 16.10
CA GLY A 115 -10.00 -21.36 16.62
C GLY A 115 -9.61 -22.41 15.60
N PHE A 116 -10.10 -22.28 14.38
CA PHE A 116 -9.75 -23.16 13.27
C PHE A 116 -8.23 -23.11 12.97
N ALA A 117 -7.65 -21.94 12.92
CA ALA A 117 -6.21 -21.76 12.67
C ALA A 117 -5.35 -22.39 13.76
N ALA A 118 -5.77 -22.31 15.01
CA ALA A 118 -5.11 -22.97 16.13
C ALA A 118 -5.16 -24.50 16.03
N ALA A 119 -6.34 -25.05 15.74
CA ALA A 119 -6.54 -26.48 15.53
C ALA A 119 -5.77 -27.00 14.31
N TRP A 120 -5.76 -26.23 13.22
CA TRP A 120 -5.03 -26.59 12.01
C TRP A 120 -3.51 -26.64 12.26
N ARG A 121 -2.96 -25.63 12.98
CA ARG A 121 -1.53 -25.64 13.36
C ARG A 121 -1.18 -26.86 14.20
N ALA A 122 -1.99 -27.18 15.19
CA ALA A 122 -1.77 -28.36 16.03
C ALA A 122 -1.70 -29.65 15.21
N ARG A 123 -2.55 -29.79 14.18
CA ARG A 123 -2.53 -30.95 13.27
C ARG A 123 -1.28 -31.01 12.39
N VAL A 124 -0.86 -29.85 11.85
CA VAL A 124 0.30 -29.79 10.95
C VAL A 124 1.62 -29.89 11.71
N THR A 125 1.68 -29.40 12.95
CA THR A 125 2.88 -29.47 13.77
C THR A 125 3.00 -30.79 14.54
N ALA A 126 1.92 -31.58 14.60
CA ALA A 126 1.97 -32.91 15.19
C ALA A 126 2.97 -33.77 14.37
N PRO A 127 4.05 -34.28 14.98
CA PRO A 127 4.95 -35.18 14.28
C PRO A 127 4.15 -36.41 13.85
N GLY A 128 4.19 -36.67 12.55
CA GLY A 128 3.49 -37.82 11.97
C GLY A 128 3.82 -39.12 12.74
N ARG A 129 2.77 -39.79 13.18
CA ARG A 129 2.89 -41.18 13.62
C ARG A 129 3.12 -42.09 12.43
#